data_c85f55dea63cd785a27776d317e92ae9
#
_entry.id   c85f55dea63cd785a27776d317e92ae9
#
_cell.length_a   1.000
_cell.length_b   1.000
_cell.length_c   1.000
_cell.angle_alpha   90.00
_cell.angle_beta   90.00
_cell.angle_gamma   90.00
#
_symmetry.space_group_name_H-M   'P 1'
#
loop_
_entity.id
_entity.type
_entity.pdbx_description
1 polymer ?
#
loop_
_entity_poly.entity_id
_entity_poly.type
_entity_poly.pdbx_seq_one_letter_code
_entity_poly.pdbx_strand_id
1 'polypeptide(L)'
;KYPEEPWPLTEKEAREREEAMRIKRMEQLLTDTKEKNIEAYNRLDASIHANMKKYDELNDSAARLTRALTGEVKVQGNFGEMKLRQLLEDLGLKDGEQYSSQAHLRDRLGNLIKDDEGKGLIPDFILHFPNNRDVVVDSKMSFTAYERYVNTEDVAEQTQYLKEHIMSVRAQVDR
;
A
#
# COMPACT_ATOMS: atom_id res chain seq x y z
N LYS A 1 83.98 -10.81 18.51
CA LYS A 1 82.79 -11.68 18.42
C LYS A 1 82.07 -11.26 17.16
N TYR A 2 82.13 -12.02 16.10
CA TYR A 2 81.29 -11.86 14.95
C TYR A 2 79.90 -12.44 15.29
N PRO A 3 78.80 -11.85 14.95
CA PRO A 3 77.51 -12.51 15.06
C PRO A 3 77.53 -13.69 14.07
N GLU A 4 77.18 -14.89 14.55
CA GLU A 4 76.95 -16.05 13.69
C GLU A 4 75.72 -15.72 12.80
N GLU A 5 76.02 -15.43 11.53
CA GLU A 5 74.94 -15.41 10.55
C GLU A 5 74.37 -16.81 10.45
N PRO A 6 73.06 -16.94 10.55
CA PRO A 6 72.42 -18.26 10.41
C PRO A 6 72.78 -18.83 9.01
N TRP A 7 73.30 -20.08 8.99
CA TRP A 7 73.62 -20.79 7.76
C TRP A 7 72.44 -20.69 6.77
N PRO A 8 72.75 -20.49 5.48
CA PRO A 8 71.66 -20.47 4.48
C PRO A 8 70.91 -21.82 4.57
N LEU A 9 69.56 -21.70 4.62
CA LEU A 9 68.65 -22.85 4.67
C LEU A 9 69.00 -23.81 3.49
N THR A 10 68.97 -25.09 3.75
CA THR A 10 69.02 -26.06 2.66
C THR A 10 67.80 -25.91 1.75
N GLU A 11 67.95 -26.31 0.48
CA GLU A 11 66.77 -26.23 -0.45
C GLU A 11 65.57 -27.01 0.09
N LYS A 12 65.72 -28.03 0.84
CA LYS A 12 64.64 -28.78 1.48
C LYS A 12 63.97 -27.99 2.56
N GLU A 13 64.68 -27.36 3.46
CA GLU A 13 64.19 -26.54 4.53
C GLU A 13 63.48 -25.29 3.99
N ALA A 14 64.00 -24.72 2.90
CA ALA A 14 63.36 -23.58 2.23
C ALA A 14 61.99 -23.98 1.64
N ARG A 15 61.86 -25.14 0.98
CA ARG A 15 60.59 -25.68 0.44
C ARG A 15 59.59 -26.00 1.56
N GLU A 16 60.01 -26.65 2.61
CA GLU A 16 59.17 -26.99 3.77
C GLU A 16 58.63 -25.72 4.43
N ARG A 17 59.42 -24.66 4.52
CA ARG A 17 59.03 -23.37 5.07
C ARG A 17 58.01 -22.65 4.16
N GLU A 18 58.23 -22.71 2.86
CA GLU A 18 57.30 -22.14 1.86
C GLU A 18 55.96 -22.86 1.88
N GLU A 19 55.96 -24.17 1.96
CA GLU A 19 54.76 -25.01 2.04
C GLU A 19 53.98 -24.76 3.35
N ALA A 20 54.69 -24.66 4.48
CA ALA A 20 54.07 -24.30 5.76
C ALA A 20 53.44 -22.90 5.74
N MET A 21 54.10 -21.93 5.10
CA MET A 21 53.51 -20.59 4.93
C MET A 21 52.27 -20.58 4.02
N ARG A 22 52.27 -21.40 2.94
CA ARG A 22 51.09 -21.56 2.08
C ARG A 22 49.90 -22.17 2.83
N ILE A 23 50.16 -23.22 3.61
CA ILE A 23 49.11 -23.86 4.42
C ILE A 23 48.53 -22.84 5.42
N LYS A 24 49.37 -22.14 6.16
CA LYS A 24 48.93 -21.13 7.13
C LYS A 24 48.14 -20.00 6.49
N ARG A 25 48.51 -19.55 5.28
CA ARG A 25 47.76 -18.54 4.52
C ARG A 25 46.40 -19.06 4.07
N MET A 26 46.33 -20.33 3.68
CA MET A 26 45.10 -20.98 3.26
C MET A 26 44.13 -21.18 4.42
N GLU A 27 44.62 -21.58 5.59
CA GLU A 27 43.84 -21.69 6.83
C GLU A 27 43.26 -20.32 7.25
N GLN A 28 44.06 -19.27 7.14
CA GLN A 28 43.62 -17.91 7.45
C GLN A 28 42.51 -17.43 6.49
N LEU A 29 42.68 -17.65 5.18
CA LEU A 29 41.67 -17.34 4.18
C LEU A 29 40.37 -18.13 4.38
N LEU A 30 40.46 -19.38 4.76
CA LEU A 30 39.31 -20.21 5.09
C LEU A 30 38.55 -19.67 6.32
N THR A 31 39.28 -19.27 7.36
CA THR A 31 38.70 -18.69 8.57
C THR A 31 38.01 -17.35 8.27
N ASP A 32 38.69 -16.44 7.57
CA ASP A 32 38.14 -15.15 7.16
C ASP A 32 36.89 -15.30 6.28
N THR A 33 36.92 -16.27 5.36
CA THR A 33 35.76 -16.55 4.50
C THR A 33 34.58 -17.10 5.29
N LYS A 34 34.87 -18.00 6.24
CA LYS A 34 33.83 -18.58 7.12
C LYS A 34 33.17 -17.50 8.00
N GLU A 35 33.97 -16.61 8.59
CA GLU A 35 33.44 -15.48 9.39
C GLU A 35 32.57 -14.56 8.54
N LYS A 36 33.02 -14.14 7.36
CA LYS A 36 32.23 -13.32 6.42
C LYS A 36 30.93 -13.98 5.99
N ASN A 37 30.96 -15.29 5.76
CA ASN A 37 29.75 -16.03 5.42
C ASN A 37 28.76 -16.05 6.58
N ILE A 38 29.22 -16.28 7.82
CA ILE A 38 28.37 -16.23 9.02
C ILE A 38 27.75 -14.85 9.19
N GLU A 39 28.54 -13.79 9.03
CA GLU A 39 27.99 -12.42 9.08
C GLU A 39 26.95 -12.16 7.99
N ALA A 40 27.20 -12.60 6.76
CA ALA A 40 26.26 -12.46 5.65
C ALA A 40 24.95 -13.23 5.90
N TYR A 41 25.03 -14.45 6.44
CA TYR A 41 23.86 -15.22 6.85
C TYR A 41 23.05 -14.52 7.94
N ASN A 42 23.71 -14.00 8.97
CA ASN A 42 23.04 -13.28 10.06
C ASN A 42 22.34 -12.00 9.57
N ARG A 43 22.95 -11.26 8.64
CA ARG A 43 22.35 -10.08 8.02
C ARG A 43 21.15 -10.45 7.15
N LEU A 44 21.24 -11.53 6.39
CA LEU A 44 20.14 -12.04 5.56
C LEU A 44 18.96 -12.49 6.43
N ASP A 45 19.23 -13.26 7.48
CA ASP A 45 18.22 -13.73 8.42
C ASP A 45 17.50 -12.55 9.10
N ALA A 46 18.23 -11.56 9.61
CA ALA A 46 17.66 -10.35 10.18
C ALA A 46 16.79 -9.57 9.16
N SER A 47 17.22 -9.50 7.90
CA SER A 47 16.46 -8.86 6.82
C SER A 47 15.17 -9.61 6.49
N ILE A 48 15.22 -10.95 6.46
CA ILE A 48 14.05 -11.79 6.24
C ILE A 48 13.03 -11.58 7.36
N HIS A 49 13.45 -11.64 8.62
CA HIS A 49 12.57 -11.43 9.76
C HIS A 49 11.95 -10.02 9.79
N ALA A 50 12.74 -8.98 9.47
CA ALA A 50 12.23 -7.62 9.36
C ALA A 50 11.19 -7.46 8.24
N ASN A 51 11.39 -8.13 7.10
CA ASN A 51 10.44 -8.12 6.00
C ASN A 51 9.16 -8.89 6.35
N MET A 52 9.26 -10.06 6.96
CA MET A 52 8.08 -10.82 7.42
C MET A 52 7.22 -9.99 8.36
N LYS A 53 7.83 -9.31 9.34
CA LYS A 53 7.12 -8.42 10.25
C LYS A 53 6.37 -7.30 9.52
N LYS A 54 7.00 -6.69 8.50
CA LYS A 54 6.34 -5.65 7.67
C LYS A 54 5.16 -6.22 6.88
N TYR A 55 5.27 -7.45 6.36
CA TYR A 55 4.16 -8.12 5.69
C TYR A 55 2.99 -8.40 6.64
N ASP A 56 3.26 -8.83 7.86
CA ASP A 56 2.22 -9.06 8.88
C ASP A 56 1.51 -7.74 9.26
N GLU A 57 2.28 -6.66 9.48
CA GLU A 57 1.74 -5.33 9.76
C GLU A 57 0.88 -4.78 8.58
N LEU A 58 1.31 -5.04 7.35
CA LEU A 58 0.56 -4.66 6.14
C LEU A 58 -0.75 -5.46 6.02
N ASN A 59 -0.70 -6.78 6.23
CA ASN A 59 -1.88 -7.64 6.22
C ASN A 59 -2.89 -7.24 7.30
N ASP A 60 -2.43 -6.96 8.51
CA ASP A 60 -3.29 -6.48 9.60
C ASP A 60 -3.94 -5.13 9.27
N SER A 61 -3.18 -4.22 8.67
CA SER A 61 -3.69 -2.91 8.25
C SER A 61 -4.72 -3.03 7.13
N ALA A 62 -4.47 -3.89 6.14
CA ALA A 62 -5.42 -4.20 5.07
C ALA A 62 -6.70 -4.83 5.62
N ALA A 63 -6.59 -5.80 6.54
CA ALA A 63 -7.74 -6.43 7.18
C ALA A 63 -8.57 -5.45 8.03
N ARG A 64 -7.93 -4.50 8.71
CA ARG A 64 -8.62 -3.43 9.46
C ARG A 64 -9.37 -2.49 8.52
N LEU A 65 -8.72 -2.08 7.41
CA LEU A 65 -9.35 -1.22 6.40
C LEU A 65 -10.56 -1.92 5.77
N THR A 66 -10.42 -3.19 5.39
CA THR A 66 -11.53 -3.98 4.84
C THR A 66 -12.70 -4.05 5.81
N ARG A 67 -12.44 -4.35 7.10
CA ARG A 67 -13.49 -4.38 8.14
C ARG A 67 -14.17 -3.02 8.33
N ALA A 68 -13.42 -1.93 8.33
CA ALA A 68 -13.99 -0.58 8.41
C ALA A 68 -14.86 -0.26 7.21
N LEU A 69 -14.42 -0.61 6.00
CA LEU A 69 -15.18 -0.37 4.76
C LEU A 69 -16.42 -1.27 4.61
N THR A 70 -16.44 -2.48 5.18
CA THR A 70 -17.58 -3.39 5.11
C THR A 70 -18.56 -3.24 6.28
N GLY A 71 -18.10 -2.69 7.41
CA GLY A 71 -18.87 -2.63 8.64
C GLY A 71 -19.73 -1.38 8.83
N GLU A 72 -19.33 -0.22 8.31
CA GLU A 72 -19.99 1.06 8.57
C GLU A 72 -20.31 1.83 7.29
N VAL A 73 -21.61 2.09 7.05
CA VAL A 73 -22.09 2.86 5.88
C VAL A 73 -21.44 4.25 5.80
N LYS A 74 -21.20 4.89 6.94
CA LYS A 74 -20.56 6.20 7.00
C LYS A 74 -19.10 6.16 6.53
N VAL A 75 -18.36 5.12 6.88
CA VAL A 75 -16.97 4.94 6.43
C VAL A 75 -16.90 4.68 4.93
N GLN A 76 -17.84 3.89 4.40
CA GLN A 76 -17.98 3.68 2.95
C GLN A 76 -18.25 4.99 2.21
N GLY A 77 -19.19 5.83 2.73
CA GLY A 77 -19.50 7.14 2.17
C GLY A 77 -18.26 8.03 2.12
N ASN A 78 -17.58 8.23 3.25
CA ASN A 78 -16.39 9.06 3.34
C ASN A 78 -15.28 8.59 2.38
N PHE A 79 -15.10 7.25 2.22
CA PHE A 79 -14.15 6.70 1.27
C PHE A 79 -14.54 7.00 -0.18
N GLY A 80 -15.82 6.89 -0.52
CA GLY A 80 -16.35 7.26 -1.83
C GLY A 80 -16.12 8.73 -2.16
N GLU A 81 -16.46 9.64 -1.24
CA GLU A 81 -16.19 11.07 -1.37
C GLU A 81 -14.69 11.36 -1.57
N MET A 82 -13.82 10.72 -0.78
CA MET A 82 -12.37 10.88 -0.91
C MET A 82 -11.86 10.43 -2.30
N LYS A 83 -12.36 9.30 -2.81
CA LYS A 83 -11.97 8.76 -4.13
C LYS A 83 -12.50 9.64 -5.27
N LEU A 84 -13.71 10.16 -5.15
CA LEU A 84 -14.28 11.08 -6.14
C LEU A 84 -13.50 12.40 -6.15
N ARG A 85 -13.13 12.95 -5.00
CA ARG A 85 -12.27 14.13 -4.90
C ARG A 85 -10.95 13.92 -5.62
N GLN A 86 -10.27 12.81 -5.32
CA GLN A 86 -9.01 12.46 -5.97
C GLN A 86 -9.17 12.36 -7.49
N LEU A 87 -10.23 11.74 -7.97
CA LEU A 87 -10.52 11.66 -9.42
C LEU A 87 -10.67 13.05 -10.05
N LEU A 88 -11.42 13.97 -9.40
CA LEU A 88 -11.60 15.33 -9.90
C LEU A 88 -10.28 16.10 -9.95
N GLU A 89 -9.44 15.96 -8.92
CA GLU A 89 -8.11 16.56 -8.86
C GLU A 89 -7.16 15.98 -9.92
N ASP A 90 -7.18 14.67 -10.14
CA ASP A 90 -6.39 13.99 -11.18
C ASP A 90 -6.80 14.43 -12.60
N LEU A 91 -8.06 14.83 -12.79
CA LEU A 91 -8.57 15.44 -14.01
C LEU A 91 -8.20 16.93 -14.14
N GLY A 92 -7.49 17.49 -13.16
CA GLY A 92 -7.03 18.88 -13.15
C GLY A 92 -8.08 19.87 -12.68
N LEU A 93 -9.21 19.41 -12.13
CA LEU A 93 -10.25 20.28 -11.56
C LEU A 93 -9.84 20.70 -10.13
N LYS A 94 -10.19 21.94 -9.75
CA LYS A 94 -9.83 22.52 -8.47
C LYS A 94 -11.07 22.82 -7.64
N ASP A 95 -11.01 22.51 -6.34
CA ASP A 95 -12.06 22.87 -5.38
C ASP A 95 -12.19 24.39 -5.24
N GLY A 96 -13.40 24.90 -5.25
CA GLY A 96 -13.71 26.33 -5.23
C GLY A 96 -13.63 27.03 -6.60
N GLU A 97 -13.15 26.35 -7.66
CA GLU A 97 -13.11 26.91 -9.03
C GLU A 97 -14.06 26.14 -9.97
N GLN A 98 -13.74 24.88 -10.29
CA GLN A 98 -14.52 24.05 -11.20
C GLN A 98 -15.47 23.09 -10.48
N TYR A 99 -15.27 22.86 -9.19
CA TYR A 99 -16.21 22.14 -8.35
C TYR A 99 -16.23 22.73 -6.93
N SER A 100 -17.26 22.43 -6.18
CA SER A 100 -17.35 22.71 -4.74
C SER A 100 -17.72 21.42 -4.00
N SER A 101 -17.03 21.14 -2.89
CA SER A 101 -17.33 20.00 -2.03
C SER A 101 -18.17 20.43 -0.84
N GLN A 102 -19.16 19.61 -0.45
CA GLN A 102 -20.03 19.82 0.71
C GLN A 102 -20.63 21.24 0.80
N ALA A 103 -20.95 21.84 -0.35
CA ALA A 103 -21.55 23.16 -0.43
C ALA A 103 -23.06 23.09 -0.44
N HIS A 104 -23.72 24.07 0.18
CA HIS A 104 -25.17 24.18 0.12
C HIS A 104 -25.68 24.48 -1.29
N LEU A 105 -26.68 23.72 -1.74
CA LEU A 105 -27.38 24.00 -2.98
C LEU A 105 -28.15 25.33 -2.86
N ARG A 106 -28.04 26.15 -3.91
CA ARG A 106 -28.75 27.44 -4.02
C ARG A 106 -29.51 27.52 -5.34
N ASP A 107 -30.65 28.20 -5.30
CA ASP A 107 -31.42 28.55 -6.50
C ASP A 107 -30.75 29.71 -7.29
N ARG A 108 -31.32 30.05 -8.44
CA ARG A 108 -30.81 31.16 -9.29
C ARG A 108 -30.83 32.53 -8.62
N LEU A 109 -31.60 32.69 -7.54
CA LEU A 109 -31.70 33.90 -6.76
C LEU A 109 -30.76 33.92 -5.55
N GLY A 110 -29.98 32.81 -5.35
CA GLY A 110 -29.06 32.66 -4.24
C GLY A 110 -29.66 32.10 -2.95
N ASN A 111 -30.95 31.75 -2.94
CA ASN A 111 -31.61 31.18 -1.78
C ASN A 111 -31.22 29.72 -1.59
N LEU A 112 -31.16 29.24 -0.34
CA LEU A 112 -30.91 27.85 -0.02
C LEU A 112 -32.05 26.96 -0.52
N ILE A 113 -31.71 25.91 -1.28
CA ILE A 113 -32.66 24.85 -1.60
C ILE A 113 -32.71 23.92 -0.37
N LYS A 114 -33.94 23.67 0.10
CA LYS A 114 -34.20 22.90 1.31
C LYS A 114 -34.97 21.64 0.99
N ASP A 115 -34.79 20.62 1.84
CA ASP A 115 -35.60 19.41 1.84
C ASP A 115 -37.01 19.67 2.46
N ASP A 116 -37.81 18.62 2.52
CA ASP A 116 -39.18 18.66 3.07
C ASP A 116 -39.20 19.00 4.58
N GLU A 117 -38.07 18.82 5.28
CA GLU A 117 -37.90 19.15 6.70
C GLU A 117 -37.37 20.58 6.91
N GLY A 118 -37.12 21.33 5.83
CA GLY A 118 -36.61 22.70 5.86
C GLY A 118 -35.11 22.83 6.03
N LYS A 119 -34.36 21.72 5.97
CA LYS A 119 -32.89 21.68 6.05
C LYS A 119 -32.29 21.95 4.68
N GLY A 120 -31.22 22.73 4.63
CA GLY A 120 -30.49 22.99 3.40
C GLY A 120 -29.85 21.73 2.81
N LEU A 121 -30.07 21.52 1.52
CA LEU A 121 -29.47 20.39 0.81
C LEU A 121 -27.95 20.60 0.60
N ILE A 122 -27.16 19.61 0.97
CA ILE A 122 -25.71 19.60 0.82
C ILE A 122 -25.34 18.32 0.09
N PRO A 123 -25.08 18.36 -1.21
CA PRO A 123 -24.52 17.22 -1.95
C PRO A 123 -23.04 17.04 -1.64
N ASP A 124 -22.51 15.87 -1.99
CA ASP A 124 -21.08 15.59 -1.83
C ASP A 124 -20.23 16.55 -2.67
N PHE A 125 -20.63 16.76 -3.94
CA PHE A 125 -19.95 17.68 -4.86
C PHE A 125 -20.93 18.40 -5.77
N ILE A 126 -20.56 19.62 -6.19
CA ILE A 126 -21.24 20.40 -7.24
C ILE A 126 -20.18 20.73 -8.29
N LEU A 127 -20.36 20.25 -9.53
CA LEU A 127 -19.50 20.59 -10.66
C LEU A 127 -20.03 21.87 -11.32
N HIS A 128 -19.17 22.85 -11.51
CA HIS A 128 -19.49 24.13 -12.13
C HIS A 128 -19.13 24.13 -13.62
N PHE A 129 -20.15 24.19 -14.47
CA PHE A 129 -19.97 24.26 -15.92
C PHE A 129 -20.16 25.70 -16.44
N PRO A 130 -19.63 26.00 -17.62
CA PRO A 130 -19.89 27.29 -18.27
C PRO A 130 -21.40 27.59 -18.43
N ASN A 131 -21.76 28.86 -18.47
CA ASN A 131 -23.12 29.34 -18.59
C ASN A 131 -24.02 29.13 -17.35
N ASN A 132 -23.42 29.18 -16.15
CA ASN A 132 -24.10 29.01 -14.86
C ASN A 132 -24.88 27.67 -14.78
N ARG A 133 -24.27 26.60 -15.26
CA ARG A 133 -24.83 25.26 -15.15
C ARG A 133 -24.05 24.49 -14.10
N ASP A 134 -24.76 24.12 -13.04
CA ASP A 134 -24.23 23.26 -11.99
C ASP A 134 -24.78 21.85 -12.13
N VAL A 135 -23.92 20.86 -11.87
CA VAL A 135 -24.29 19.45 -11.82
C VAL A 135 -23.97 18.91 -10.43
N VAL A 136 -24.99 18.39 -9.78
CA VAL A 136 -24.87 17.73 -8.49
C VAL A 136 -24.29 16.33 -8.70
N VAL A 137 -23.27 15.99 -7.93
CA VAL A 137 -22.66 14.66 -7.91
C VAL A 137 -22.74 14.13 -6.47
N ASP A 138 -23.32 12.95 -6.34
CA ASP A 138 -23.46 12.23 -5.08
C ASP A 138 -22.71 10.89 -5.19
N SER A 139 -21.78 10.63 -4.25
CA SER A 139 -20.93 9.46 -4.26
C SER A 139 -21.60 8.32 -3.50
N LYS A 140 -21.92 7.24 -4.20
CA LYS A 140 -22.51 6.05 -3.59
C LYS A 140 -21.56 4.86 -3.74
N MET A 141 -21.10 4.35 -2.61
CA MET A 141 -20.27 3.14 -2.56
C MET A 141 -21.09 1.92 -2.18
N SER A 142 -20.91 0.83 -2.94
CA SER A 142 -21.47 -0.48 -2.64
C SER A 142 -20.32 -1.48 -2.51
N PHE A 143 -19.79 -1.65 -1.31
CA PHE A 143 -18.54 -2.39 -1.08
C PHE A 143 -18.75 -3.81 -0.57
N THR A 144 -19.76 -4.05 0.28
CA THR A 144 -19.91 -5.32 1.02
C THR A 144 -20.04 -6.56 0.12
N ALA A 145 -20.88 -6.50 -0.91
CA ALA A 145 -21.06 -7.63 -1.81
C ALA A 145 -19.84 -7.77 -2.78
N TYR A 146 -19.22 -6.66 -3.16
CA TYR A 146 -18.01 -6.67 -3.97
C TYR A 146 -16.83 -7.30 -3.24
N GLU A 147 -16.65 -6.99 -1.97
CA GLU A 147 -15.60 -7.57 -1.11
C GLU A 147 -15.75 -9.11 -1.03
N ARG A 148 -16.97 -9.62 -0.82
CA ARG A 148 -17.23 -11.06 -0.84
C ARG A 148 -16.93 -11.69 -2.20
N TYR A 149 -17.30 -11.00 -3.29
CA TYR A 149 -17.00 -11.43 -4.66
C TYR A 149 -15.51 -11.62 -4.91
N VAL A 150 -14.66 -10.70 -4.46
CA VAL A 150 -13.21 -10.77 -4.71
C VAL A 150 -12.47 -11.71 -3.76
N ASN A 151 -13.04 -12.04 -2.60
CA ASN A 151 -12.42 -12.86 -1.58
C ASN A 151 -12.85 -14.34 -1.61
N THR A 152 -13.80 -14.73 -2.45
CA THR A 152 -14.17 -16.14 -2.61
C THR A 152 -13.54 -16.73 -3.88
N GLU A 153 -13.08 -17.99 -3.78
CA GLU A 153 -12.57 -18.76 -4.93
C GLU A 153 -13.64 -19.67 -5.55
N ASP A 154 -14.79 -19.82 -4.90
CA ASP A 154 -15.91 -20.61 -5.41
C ASP A 154 -16.67 -19.86 -6.50
N VAL A 155 -16.70 -20.42 -7.71
CA VAL A 155 -17.33 -19.82 -8.90
C VAL A 155 -18.84 -19.59 -8.73
N ALA A 156 -19.52 -20.46 -7.99
CA ALA A 156 -20.95 -20.32 -7.73
C ALA A 156 -21.22 -19.16 -6.77
N GLU A 157 -20.46 -19.06 -5.69
CA GLU A 157 -20.51 -17.93 -4.75
C GLU A 157 -20.12 -16.62 -5.42
N GLN A 158 -19.06 -16.61 -6.25
CA GLN A 158 -18.69 -15.42 -7.02
C GLN A 158 -19.83 -14.91 -7.88
N THR A 159 -20.51 -15.82 -8.58
CA THR A 159 -21.66 -15.48 -9.43
C THR A 159 -22.79 -14.87 -8.58
N GLN A 160 -23.05 -15.40 -7.40
CA GLN A 160 -24.06 -14.89 -6.49
C GLN A 160 -23.70 -13.50 -5.96
N TYR A 161 -22.48 -13.32 -5.42
CA TYR A 161 -22.03 -12.03 -4.86
C TYR A 161 -21.94 -10.93 -5.93
N LEU A 162 -21.58 -11.28 -7.17
CA LEU A 162 -21.65 -10.34 -8.28
C LEU A 162 -23.08 -9.86 -8.55
N LYS A 163 -24.07 -10.77 -8.52
CA LYS A 163 -25.47 -10.40 -8.66
C LYS A 163 -25.94 -9.49 -7.52
N GLU A 164 -25.56 -9.81 -6.28
CA GLU A 164 -25.88 -9.01 -5.11
C GLU A 164 -25.26 -7.60 -5.23
N HIS A 165 -24.02 -7.50 -5.69
CA HIS A 165 -23.36 -6.22 -5.95
C HIS A 165 -24.11 -5.39 -7.01
N ILE A 166 -24.44 -6.00 -8.15
CA ILE A 166 -25.22 -5.32 -9.22
C ILE A 166 -26.58 -4.84 -8.70
N MET A 167 -27.28 -5.66 -7.92
CA MET A 167 -28.56 -5.29 -7.32
C MET A 167 -28.40 -4.11 -6.34
N SER A 168 -27.34 -4.12 -5.52
CA SER A 168 -27.06 -3.04 -4.60
C SER A 168 -26.78 -1.72 -5.32
N VAL A 169 -25.99 -1.75 -6.40
CA VAL A 169 -25.71 -0.56 -7.23
C VAL A 169 -27.03 -0.05 -7.88
N ARG A 170 -27.84 -0.92 -8.47
CA ARG A 170 -29.14 -0.52 -9.06
C ARG A 170 -30.07 0.11 -8.05
N ALA A 171 -30.18 -0.48 -6.86
CA ALA A 171 -31.03 0.07 -5.80
C ALA A 171 -30.62 1.48 -5.33
N GLN A 172 -29.36 1.87 -5.55
CA GLN A 172 -28.89 3.23 -5.28
C GLN A 172 -29.22 4.21 -6.41
N VAL A 173 -29.30 3.74 -7.65
CA VAL A 173 -29.66 4.58 -8.82
C VAL A 173 -31.17 4.83 -8.86
N ASP A 174 -31.98 3.85 -8.41
CA ASP A 174 -33.44 3.90 -8.46
C ASP A 174 -34.09 4.68 -7.28
N ARG A 175 -33.28 5.22 -6.37
CA ARG A 175 -33.71 6.06 -5.24
C ARG A 175 -33.77 7.54 -5.60
#